data_dbd5ca024d4a8ff9c478907095dbfc84
#
_entry.id   dbd5ca024d4a8ff9c478907095dbfc84
#
_cell.length_a   1.000
_cell.length_b   1.000
_cell.length_c   1.000
_cell.angle_alpha   90.00
_cell.angle_beta   90.00
_cell.angle_gamma   90.00
#
_symmetry.space_group_name_H-M   'P 1'
#
loop_
_entity.id
_entity.type
_entity.pdbx_description
1 polymer ?
#
loop_
_entity_poly.entity_id
_entity_poly.type
_entity_poly.pdbx_seq_one_letter_code
_entity_poly.pdbx_strand_id
1 'polypeptide(L)'
;LQTIVNLWPYMWPSERPDLKLRVVWATFFLVISKIVLLAVPYFFKWSTDALNGKIDTNGILPLFMAGAVTLVVSYNFARIAQAGLNQLRDALFASVGQYAVRQLAYKTFVHLHRLSLRFHLERRTGGLSRVIERGTKGIETIVRFTILNSVPTLLEFVLTAAIFWWGYGFSYLAVTAVTVIVYIWFTVRASDWRISIRRTMNDSDTEANTKAIDSLLNFETVKYFGNEDMEASRFDQSMARYEKSATQVWTSLGWLNFGQAVIFGVGTLIMMIMSAMAVQRGEQTIGDFVFINAMLIQLAIPLNFIGFVYREIRQGLTDIEQMFDLLEVDAEIEDAPDAKPLVVGHGAISFKDVYFAYDQARPILKGLSFDVPAGHTVAVVGPSGAGKSTISRLLYRFYDVQSGAITIDGQDVRGVTQKSLRSAIGMVPQDTVLFNDTIAYNIRYGRPGASENEVRHAAEIAQIDRFIQSLPEGYKSMVGERGLKLSGGEKQRVAIARTILKSPPILILDEATSALDTRTEQEIQEALDEVSKDRTTLVIAHRLSTVVNADKIIVLRDGGIAEQGTHSELLALNGLYAQMWNRQREATEVEEQLKKVRETDELGVVVRGKPAGE
;
A
#
# COMPACT_ATOMS: atom_id res chain seq x y z
N LEU A 1 14.83 17.63 6.59
CA LEU A 1 15.54 18.25 5.45
C LEU A 1 15.95 17.20 4.43
N GLN A 2 16.47 16.05 4.86
CA GLN A 2 16.91 14.95 3.98
C GLN A 2 15.76 14.41 3.11
N THR A 3 14.58 14.24 3.69
CA THR A 3 13.36 13.80 2.99
C THR A 3 12.96 14.74 1.84
N ILE A 4 13.09 16.05 2.03
CA ILE A 4 12.81 17.04 0.99
C ILE A 4 13.89 16.98 -0.11
N VAL A 5 15.15 16.78 0.27
CA VAL A 5 16.25 16.60 -0.69
C VAL A 5 16.04 15.33 -1.53
N ASN A 6 15.60 14.25 -0.91
CA ASN A 6 15.29 12.99 -1.59
C ASN A 6 14.09 13.10 -2.55
N LEU A 7 13.17 14.06 -2.32
CA LEU A 7 12.06 14.35 -3.23
C LEU A 7 12.48 15.21 -4.44
N TRP A 8 13.56 15.97 -4.35
CA TRP A 8 13.97 16.92 -5.38
C TRP A 8 14.13 16.30 -6.78
N PRO A 9 14.77 15.10 -6.94
CA PRO A 9 14.91 14.47 -8.26
C PRO A 9 13.57 14.15 -8.94
N TYR A 10 12.50 13.95 -8.17
CA TYR A 10 11.16 13.67 -8.70
C TYR A 10 10.42 14.95 -9.10
N MET A 11 10.75 16.08 -8.48
CA MET A 11 10.16 17.38 -8.78
C MET A 11 10.88 18.10 -9.91
N TRP A 12 12.18 17.78 -10.12
CA TRP A 12 13.01 18.29 -11.19
C TRP A 12 13.61 17.14 -12.03
N PRO A 13 12.77 16.34 -12.71
CA PRO A 13 13.22 15.14 -13.40
C PRO A 13 14.15 15.48 -14.56
N SER A 14 15.32 14.81 -14.62
CA SER A 14 16.32 15.04 -15.68
C SER A 14 15.81 14.69 -17.08
N GLU A 15 14.97 13.65 -17.14
CA GLU A 15 14.49 13.04 -18.40
C GLU A 15 13.23 13.70 -18.99
N ARG A 16 12.60 14.68 -18.29
CA ARG A 16 11.32 15.29 -18.67
C ARG A 16 11.44 16.83 -18.76
N PRO A 17 11.96 17.37 -19.88
CA PRO A 17 12.12 18.81 -20.07
C PRO A 17 10.79 19.57 -20.06
N ASP A 18 9.70 18.94 -20.47
CA ASP A 18 8.34 19.49 -20.42
C ASP A 18 7.88 19.81 -18.99
N LEU A 19 8.20 18.96 -18.01
CA LEU A 19 7.88 19.22 -16.60
C LEU A 19 8.74 20.31 -16.01
N LYS A 20 10.04 20.39 -16.38
CA LYS A 20 10.91 21.50 -15.97
C LYS A 20 10.39 22.84 -16.46
N LEU A 21 9.95 22.91 -17.72
CA LEU A 21 9.37 24.12 -18.28
C LEU A 21 8.10 24.53 -17.53
N ARG A 22 7.25 23.57 -17.13
CA ARG A 22 6.05 23.85 -16.31
C ARG A 22 6.40 24.41 -14.93
N VAL A 23 7.45 23.91 -14.28
CA VAL A 23 7.93 24.46 -12.99
C VAL A 23 8.40 25.91 -13.17
N VAL A 24 9.16 26.21 -14.23
CA VAL A 24 9.62 27.57 -14.53
C VAL A 24 8.44 28.52 -14.74
N TRP A 25 7.46 28.14 -15.57
CA TRP A 25 6.27 28.94 -15.79
C TRP A 25 5.41 29.09 -14.54
N ALA A 26 5.26 28.03 -13.76
CA ALA A 26 4.54 28.09 -12.48
C ALA A 26 5.20 29.07 -11.50
N THR A 27 6.54 29.06 -11.41
CA THR A 27 7.30 30.02 -10.59
C THR A 27 7.15 31.45 -11.12
N PHE A 28 7.17 31.66 -12.44
CA PHE A 28 6.93 32.95 -13.05
C PHE A 28 5.52 33.49 -12.69
N PHE A 29 4.48 32.69 -12.88
CA PHE A 29 3.12 33.08 -12.51
C PHE A 29 2.94 33.29 -11.01
N LEU A 30 3.67 32.55 -10.18
CA LEU A 30 3.71 32.76 -8.74
C LEU A 30 4.20 34.16 -8.39
N VAL A 31 5.34 34.57 -8.95
CA VAL A 31 5.92 35.90 -8.69
C VAL A 31 5.00 37.00 -9.19
N ILE A 32 4.51 36.90 -10.41
CA ILE A 32 3.58 37.89 -10.97
C ILE A 32 2.29 37.98 -10.13
N SER A 33 1.71 36.82 -9.75
CA SER A 33 0.52 36.79 -8.90
C SER A 33 0.72 37.53 -7.57
N LYS A 34 1.93 37.43 -6.96
CA LYS A 34 2.25 38.13 -5.73
C LYS A 34 2.45 39.63 -5.92
N ILE A 35 3.05 40.02 -7.03
CA ILE A 35 3.16 41.45 -7.40
C ILE A 35 1.76 42.05 -7.60
N VAL A 36 0.89 41.37 -8.37
CA VAL A 36 -0.49 41.82 -8.59
C VAL A 36 -1.27 41.86 -7.28
N LEU A 37 -1.11 40.87 -6.40
CA LEU A 37 -1.75 40.82 -5.08
C LEU A 37 -1.39 42.08 -4.25
N LEU A 38 -0.14 42.48 -4.23
CA LEU A 38 0.34 43.66 -3.50
C LEU A 38 -0.10 44.97 -4.17
N ALA A 39 -0.33 45.00 -5.48
CA ALA A 39 -0.87 46.16 -6.18
C ALA A 39 -2.35 46.46 -5.82
N VAL A 40 -3.10 45.44 -5.39
CA VAL A 40 -4.54 45.59 -5.04
C VAL A 40 -4.76 46.66 -3.97
N PRO A 41 -4.08 46.65 -2.80
CA PRO A 41 -4.22 47.70 -1.77
C PRO A 41 -3.79 49.11 -2.28
N TYR A 42 -2.83 49.20 -3.23
CA TYR A 42 -2.47 50.49 -3.82
C TYR A 42 -3.60 51.08 -4.66
N PHE A 43 -4.27 50.29 -5.48
CA PHE A 43 -5.44 50.79 -6.23
C PHE A 43 -6.56 51.25 -5.27
N PHE A 44 -6.74 50.58 -4.13
CA PHE A 44 -7.66 51.00 -3.12
C PHE A 44 -7.27 52.30 -2.42
N LYS A 45 -5.98 52.46 -2.06
CA LYS A 45 -5.42 53.72 -1.57
C LYS A 45 -5.71 54.87 -2.52
N TRP A 46 -5.26 54.73 -3.78
CA TRP A 46 -5.41 55.78 -4.78
C TRP A 46 -6.88 56.12 -5.09
N SER A 47 -7.76 55.17 -5.09
CA SER A 47 -9.18 55.42 -5.26
C SER A 47 -9.76 56.26 -4.09
N THR A 48 -9.34 55.97 -2.87
CA THR A 48 -9.73 56.74 -1.69
C THR A 48 -9.18 58.16 -1.70
N ASP A 49 -7.94 58.34 -2.08
CA ASP A 49 -7.30 59.68 -2.21
C ASP A 49 -7.94 60.48 -3.34
N ALA A 50 -8.28 59.85 -4.47
CA ALA A 50 -9.05 60.46 -5.56
C ALA A 50 -10.39 61.00 -5.13
N LEU A 51 -11.16 60.25 -4.33
CA LEU A 51 -12.44 60.66 -3.77
C LEU A 51 -12.30 61.85 -2.80
N ASN A 52 -11.17 61.98 -2.12
CA ASN A 52 -10.86 63.10 -1.22
C ASN A 52 -10.22 64.32 -1.91
N GLY A 53 -10.14 64.33 -3.22
CA GLY A 53 -9.53 65.42 -4.02
C GLY A 53 -8.01 65.59 -3.85
N LYS A 54 -7.32 64.60 -3.26
CA LYS A 54 -5.88 64.57 -3.08
C LYS A 54 -5.25 63.54 -4.03
N ILE A 55 -5.24 63.85 -5.33
CA ILE A 55 -4.52 63.03 -6.33
C ILE A 55 -3.11 63.62 -6.49
N ASP A 56 -2.08 62.86 -6.14
CA ASP A 56 -0.73 63.16 -6.52
C ASP A 56 -0.51 62.74 -7.99
N THR A 57 -0.62 63.71 -8.91
CA THR A 57 -0.44 63.50 -10.36
C THR A 57 1.05 63.36 -10.76
N ASN A 58 1.97 63.55 -9.83
CA ASN A 58 3.43 63.47 -10.10
C ASN A 58 3.99 62.06 -9.86
N GLY A 59 3.13 61.08 -9.50
CA GLY A 59 3.53 59.72 -9.20
C GLY A 59 3.44 58.76 -10.40
N ILE A 60 3.60 57.47 -10.09
CA ILE A 60 3.62 56.32 -11.00
C ILE A 60 2.28 56.11 -11.75
N LEU A 61 1.22 56.87 -11.43
CA LEU A 61 -0.11 56.72 -12.05
C LEU A 61 -0.17 57.35 -13.46
N PRO A 62 -0.49 56.56 -14.50
CA PRO A 62 -0.78 57.14 -15.80
C PRO A 62 -1.99 58.09 -15.70
N LEU A 63 -1.94 59.26 -16.37
CA LEU A 63 -2.96 60.32 -16.32
C LEU A 63 -4.41 59.83 -16.62
N PHE A 64 -4.53 58.76 -17.45
CA PHE A 64 -5.83 58.17 -17.78
C PHE A 64 -6.42 57.31 -16.64
N MET A 65 -5.61 56.91 -15.63
CA MET A 65 -6.07 56.19 -14.46
C MET A 65 -6.42 57.04 -13.24
N ALA A 66 -6.34 58.37 -13.36
CA ALA A 66 -6.53 59.29 -12.24
C ALA A 66 -7.99 59.42 -11.75
N GLY A 67 -8.95 58.85 -12.44
CA GLY A 67 -10.37 58.85 -12.02
C GLY A 67 -10.69 57.81 -10.95
N ALA A 68 -11.37 58.18 -9.88
CA ALA A 68 -11.78 57.26 -8.80
C ALA A 68 -12.49 55.99 -9.32
N VAL A 69 -13.35 56.12 -10.31
CA VAL A 69 -14.06 54.97 -10.91
C VAL A 69 -13.10 54.02 -11.63
N THR A 70 -12.16 54.59 -12.40
CA THR A 70 -11.18 53.79 -13.13
C THR A 70 -10.26 53.01 -12.16
N LEU A 71 -9.91 53.60 -11.02
CA LEU A 71 -9.10 52.96 -9.97
C LEU A 71 -9.88 51.82 -9.27
N VAL A 72 -11.21 51.99 -9.03
CA VAL A 72 -12.06 50.91 -8.51
C VAL A 72 -12.19 49.77 -9.50
N VAL A 73 -12.32 50.07 -10.81
CA VAL A 73 -12.32 49.04 -11.87
C VAL A 73 -10.97 48.30 -11.90
N SER A 74 -9.85 49.03 -11.83
CA SER A 74 -8.48 48.47 -11.80
C SER A 74 -8.25 47.59 -10.57
N TYR A 75 -8.77 48.00 -9.41
CA TYR A 75 -8.77 47.20 -8.17
C TYR A 75 -9.43 45.82 -8.38
N ASN A 76 -10.66 45.82 -8.94
CA ASN A 76 -11.39 44.56 -9.14
C ASN A 76 -10.73 43.71 -10.25
N PHE A 77 -10.24 44.33 -11.32
CA PHE A 77 -9.51 43.63 -12.38
C PHE A 77 -8.24 42.98 -11.84
N ALA A 78 -7.45 43.67 -11.00
CA ALA A 78 -6.27 43.11 -10.35
C ALA A 78 -6.61 41.90 -9.48
N ARG A 79 -7.73 41.93 -8.72
CA ARG A 79 -8.20 40.79 -7.92
C ARG A 79 -8.55 39.59 -8.79
N ILE A 80 -9.25 39.80 -9.89
CA ILE A 80 -9.61 38.74 -10.84
C ILE A 80 -8.36 38.18 -11.48
N ALA A 81 -7.44 39.03 -11.94
CA ALA A 81 -6.18 38.64 -12.54
C ALA A 81 -5.32 37.83 -11.57
N GLN A 82 -5.22 38.27 -10.32
CA GLN A 82 -4.49 37.54 -9.26
C GLN A 82 -5.08 36.15 -9.04
N ALA A 83 -6.41 36.01 -8.97
CA ALA A 83 -7.07 34.71 -8.83
C ALA A 83 -6.78 33.81 -10.06
N GLY A 84 -6.88 34.35 -11.28
CA GLY A 84 -6.55 33.62 -12.51
C GLY A 84 -5.11 33.15 -12.57
N LEU A 85 -4.15 34.01 -12.20
CA LEU A 85 -2.72 33.68 -12.16
C LEU A 85 -2.42 32.57 -11.16
N ASN A 86 -3.08 32.56 -9.99
CA ASN A 86 -2.96 31.49 -9.01
C ASN A 86 -3.49 30.16 -9.58
N GLN A 87 -4.66 30.15 -10.22
CA GLN A 87 -5.21 28.92 -10.82
C GLN A 87 -4.31 28.40 -11.95
N LEU A 88 -3.75 29.29 -12.77
CA LEU A 88 -2.83 28.91 -13.85
C LEU A 88 -1.53 28.29 -13.28
N ARG A 89 -0.97 28.90 -12.23
CA ARG A 89 0.18 28.34 -11.50
C ARG A 89 -0.13 26.94 -10.97
N ASP A 90 -1.27 26.78 -10.30
CA ASP A 90 -1.66 25.50 -9.67
C ASP A 90 -1.90 24.41 -10.72
N ALA A 91 -2.53 24.75 -11.84
CA ALA A 91 -2.73 23.81 -12.95
C ALA A 91 -1.41 23.36 -13.60
N LEU A 92 -0.46 24.25 -13.77
CA LEU A 92 0.88 23.90 -14.30
C LEU A 92 1.64 22.99 -13.34
N PHE A 93 1.58 23.28 -12.06
CA PHE A 93 2.32 22.55 -11.04
C PHE A 93 1.69 21.19 -10.69
N ALA A 94 0.37 21.03 -10.85
CA ALA A 94 -0.35 19.79 -10.58
C ALA A 94 0.25 18.60 -11.33
N SER A 95 0.62 18.80 -12.61
CA SER A 95 1.24 17.74 -13.42
C SER A 95 2.59 17.27 -12.86
N VAL A 96 3.36 18.17 -12.26
CA VAL A 96 4.68 17.87 -11.65
C VAL A 96 4.47 17.06 -10.36
N GLY A 97 3.53 17.50 -9.52
CA GLY A 97 3.18 16.79 -8.28
C GLY A 97 2.69 15.37 -8.55
N GLN A 98 1.76 15.21 -9.50
CA GLN A 98 1.21 13.87 -9.85
C GLN A 98 2.26 12.96 -10.50
N TYR A 99 3.20 13.53 -11.27
CA TYR A 99 4.34 12.77 -11.79
C TYR A 99 5.22 12.23 -10.65
N ALA A 100 5.55 13.06 -9.66
CA ALA A 100 6.35 12.66 -8.51
C ALA A 100 5.65 11.52 -7.71
N VAL A 101 4.34 11.67 -7.45
CA VAL A 101 3.51 10.65 -6.80
C VAL A 101 3.57 9.33 -7.57
N ARG A 102 3.31 9.37 -8.90
CA ARG A 102 3.32 8.16 -9.73
C ARG A 102 4.68 7.47 -9.75
N GLN A 103 5.77 8.23 -9.90
CA GLN A 103 7.11 7.66 -9.98
C GLN A 103 7.55 7.00 -8.67
N LEU A 104 7.28 7.65 -7.54
CA LEU A 104 7.67 7.09 -6.25
C LEU A 104 6.79 5.88 -5.88
N ALA A 105 5.48 5.93 -6.15
CA ALA A 105 4.58 4.80 -5.98
C ALA A 105 5.03 3.59 -6.82
N TYR A 106 5.39 3.81 -8.09
CA TYR A 106 5.89 2.76 -8.97
C TYR A 106 7.21 2.16 -8.45
N LYS A 107 8.18 3.00 -8.06
CA LYS A 107 9.45 2.51 -7.50
C LYS A 107 9.24 1.69 -6.23
N THR A 108 8.39 2.16 -5.33
CA THR A 108 8.07 1.45 -4.08
C THR A 108 7.39 0.11 -4.37
N PHE A 109 6.45 0.08 -5.31
CA PHE A 109 5.77 -1.14 -5.72
C PHE A 109 6.75 -2.17 -6.31
N VAL A 110 7.62 -1.75 -7.23
CA VAL A 110 8.67 -2.62 -7.81
C VAL A 110 9.62 -3.12 -6.74
N HIS A 111 10.02 -2.24 -5.82
CA HIS A 111 10.93 -2.60 -4.73
C HIS A 111 10.30 -3.64 -3.80
N LEU A 112 9.04 -3.46 -3.39
CA LEU A 112 8.32 -4.44 -2.56
C LEU A 112 8.30 -5.83 -3.19
N HIS A 113 8.16 -5.95 -4.51
CA HIS A 113 8.21 -7.24 -5.21
C HIS A 113 9.61 -7.84 -5.32
N ARG A 114 10.67 -7.08 -5.02
CA ARG A 114 12.05 -7.59 -4.93
C ARG A 114 12.41 -8.07 -3.54
N LEU A 115 11.67 -7.65 -2.51
CA LEU A 115 11.93 -8.05 -1.12
C LEU A 115 11.64 -9.55 -0.92
N SER A 116 12.31 -10.13 0.08
CA SER A 116 12.25 -11.57 0.38
C SER A 116 10.87 -12.02 0.86
N LEU A 117 10.59 -13.31 0.72
CA LEU A 117 9.39 -13.94 1.28
C LEU A 117 9.31 -13.73 2.80
N ARG A 118 10.44 -13.78 3.51
CA ARG A 118 10.52 -13.53 4.96
C ARG A 118 9.94 -12.17 5.32
N PHE A 119 10.35 -11.13 4.61
CA PHE A 119 9.84 -9.78 4.82
C PHE A 119 8.31 -9.70 4.72
N HIS A 120 7.73 -10.37 3.73
CA HIS A 120 6.27 -10.39 3.53
C HIS A 120 5.52 -11.23 4.56
N LEU A 121 6.13 -12.31 5.08
CA LEU A 121 5.53 -13.15 6.13
C LEU A 121 5.57 -12.48 7.51
N GLU A 122 6.65 -11.75 7.83
CA GLU A 122 6.80 -11.04 9.10
C GLU A 122 5.93 -9.78 9.19
N ARG A 123 5.62 -9.16 8.06
CA ARG A 123 4.81 -7.93 8.00
C ARG A 123 3.41 -8.20 7.45
N ARG A 124 2.41 -7.64 8.12
CA ARG A 124 1.02 -7.73 7.63
C ARG A 124 0.87 -6.95 6.33
N THR A 125 0.37 -7.59 5.28
CA THR A 125 0.16 -7.00 3.94
C THR A 125 -0.63 -5.69 3.97
N GLY A 126 -1.65 -5.59 4.84
CA GLY A 126 -2.42 -4.35 5.02
C GLY A 126 -1.61 -3.18 5.57
N GLY A 127 -0.51 -3.45 6.31
CA GLY A 127 0.44 -2.42 6.75
C GLY A 127 1.24 -1.83 5.59
N LEU A 128 1.73 -2.67 4.70
CA LEU A 128 2.52 -2.26 3.52
C LEU A 128 1.69 -1.41 2.54
N SER A 129 0.45 -1.81 2.27
CA SER A 129 -0.47 -1.03 1.43
C SER A 129 -0.71 0.38 2.00
N ARG A 130 -0.87 0.49 3.32
CA ARG A 130 -1.04 1.79 4.00
C ARG A 130 0.21 2.67 3.91
N VAL A 131 1.41 2.10 3.96
CA VAL A 131 2.66 2.87 3.80
C VAL A 131 2.73 3.50 2.41
N ILE A 132 2.40 2.76 1.34
CA ILE A 132 2.34 3.30 -0.02
C ILE A 132 1.28 4.41 -0.11
N GLU A 133 0.07 4.17 0.37
CA GLU A 133 -1.03 5.13 0.32
C GLU A 133 -0.70 6.42 1.08
N ARG A 134 -0.19 6.31 2.31
CA ARG A 134 0.21 7.47 3.12
C ARG A 134 1.40 8.20 2.54
N GLY A 135 2.41 7.48 2.08
CA GLY A 135 3.58 8.07 1.46
C GLY A 135 3.24 8.87 0.19
N THR A 136 2.37 8.34 -0.67
CA THR A 136 1.90 9.07 -1.86
C THR A 136 1.09 10.31 -1.50
N LYS A 137 0.19 10.24 -0.50
CA LYS A 137 -0.51 11.41 0.05
C LYS A 137 0.44 12.40 0.70
N GLY A 138 1.47 11.90 1.40
CA GLY A 138 2.53 12.73 1.99
C GLY A 138 3.25 13.57 0.95
N ILE A 139 3.60 13.01 -0.22
CA ILE A 139 4.22 13.74 -1.33
C ILE A 139 3.31 14.86 -1.81
N GLU A 140 2.04 14.56 -2.09
CA GLU A 140 1.06 15.56 -2.52
C GLU A 140 0.94 16.68 -1.49
N THR A 141 0.87 16.34 -0.21
CA THR A 141 0.81 17.26 0.91
C THR A 141 2.05 18.16 0.98
N ILE A 142 3.26 17.61 0.90
CA ILE A 142 4.50 18.39 0.92
C ILE A 142 4.58 19.33 -0.28
N VAL A 143 4.31 18.82 -1.47
CA VAL A 143 4.32 19.63 -2.70
C VAL A 143 3.33 20.78 -2.58
N ARG A 144 2.09 20.49 -2.19
CA ARG A 144 1.01 21.47 -2.08
C ARG A 144 1.29 22.52 -1.00
N PHE A 145 1.64 22.10 0.22
CA PHE A 145 1.79 23.02 1.35
C PHE A 145 3.16 23.70 1.41
N THR A 146 4.22 23.10 0.93
CA THR A 146 5.53 23.74 0.90
C THR A 146 5.63 24.69 -0.29
N ILE A 147 5.40 24.20 -1.52
CA ILE A 147 5.69 24.98 -2.73
C ILE A 147 4.56 25.93 -3.10
N LEU A 148 3.29 25.46 -3.04
CA LEU A 148 2.16 26.28 -3.47
C LEU A 148 1.60 27.20 -2.38
N ASN A 149 1.94 26.96 -1.10
CA ASN A 149 1.47 27.80 0.02
C ASN A 149 2.61 28.48 0.79
N SER A 150 3.58 27.71 1.33
CA SER A 150 4.60 28.30 2.23
C SER A 150 5.56 29.25 1.49
N VAL A 151 6.06 28.84 0.32
CA VAL A 151 6.98 29.68 -0.48
C VAL A 151 6.30 30.99 -0.94
N PRO A 152 5.08 30.96 -1.52
CA PRO A 152 4.37 32.20 -1.85
C PRO A 152 4.06 33.10 -0.67
N THR A 153 3.72 32.50 0.48
CA THR A 153 3.44 33.24 1.72
C THR A 153 4.70 33.92 2.25
N LEU A 154 5.85 33.24 2.24
CA LEU A 154 7.11 33.84 2.64
C LEU A 154 7.49 35.02 1.73
N LEU A 155 7.32 34.87 0.40
CA LEU A 155 7.54 35.94 -0.56
C LEU A 155 6.62 37.14 -0.27
N GLU A 156 5.35 36.90 0.05
CA GLU A 156 4.38 37.94 0.41
C GLU A 156 4.81 38.70 1.68
N PHE A 157 5.27 38.02 2.71
CA PHE A 157 5.77 38.66 3.93
C PHE A 157 7.00 39.51 3.67
N VAL A 158 7.95 39.03 2.86
CA VAL A 158 9.16 39.78 2.52
C VAL A 158 8.83 41.04 1.70
N LEU A 159 7.93 40.89 0.71
CA LEU A 159 7.51 42.04 -0.11
C LEU A 159 6.71 43.07 0.70
N THR A 160 5.81 42.60 1.58
CA THR A 160 5.07 43.52 2.47
C THR A 160 5.98 44.24 3.44
N ALA A 161 6.97 43.56 4.01
CA ALA A 161 7.98 44.14 4.87
C ALA A 161 8.79 45.23 4.14
N ALA A 162 9.17 44.96 2.89
CA ALA A 162 9.86 45.95 2.03
C ALA A 162 8.97 47.16 1.74
N ILE A 163 7.69 46.98 1.45
CA ILE A 163 6.73 48.07 1.22
C ILE A 163 6.59 48.94 2.47
N PHE A 164 6.45 48.36 3.67
CA PHE A 164 6.36 49.12 4.90
C PHE A 164 7.64 49.86 5.22
N TRP A 165 8.82 49.27 4.98
CA TRP A 165 10.09 49.92 5.21
C TRP A 165 10.30 51.14 4.32
N TRP A 166 10.15 50.98 3.00
CA TRP A 166 10.42 52.09 2.05
C TRP A 166 9.31 53.14 1.99
N GLY A 167 8.05 52.71 2.15
CA GLY A 167 6.89 53.62 2.02
C GLY A 167 6.48 54.33 3.30
N TYR A 168 6.65 53.64 4.48
CA TYR A 168 6.10 54.13 5.78
C TYR A 168 7.14 54.22 6.88
N GLY A 169 8.36 53.74 6.67
CA GLY A 169 9.44 53.80 7.62
C GLY A 169 9.58 52.57 8.52
N PHE A 170 10.70 52.59 9.28
CA PHE A 170 11.13 51.46 10.11
C PHE A 170 10.10 51.06 11.20
N SER A 171 9.38 52.04 11.77
CA SER A 171 8.41 51.79 12.83
C SER A 171 7.28 50.84 12.40
N TYR A 172 6.74 51.00 11.18
CA TYR A 172 5.72 50.17 10.61
C TYR A 172 6.24 48.74 10.32
N LEU A 173 7.46 48.65 9.76
CA LEU A 173 8.15 47.39 9.58
C LEU A 173 8.33 46.67 10.94
N ALA A 174 8.82 47.35 11.98
CA ALA A 174 9.10 46.76 13.27
C ALA A 174 7.83 46.19 13.92
N VAL A 175 6.72 46.94 13.93
CA VAL A 175 5.44 46.47 14.49
C VAL A 175 4.94 45.26 13.70
N THR A 176 4.97 45.30 12.36
CA THR A 176 4.55 44.17 11.54
C THR A 176 5.41 42.94 11.79
N ALA A 177 6.73 43.08 11.80
CA ALA A 177 7.67 41.99 12.01
C ALA A 177 7.49 41.35 13.40
N VAL A 178 7.37 42.16 14.48
CA VAL A 178 7.12 41.66 15.83
C VAL A 178 5.79 40.94 15.90
N THR A 179 4.73 41.51 15.33
CA THR A 179 3.39 40.88 15.29
C THR A 179 3.44 39.51 14.59
N VAL A 180 4.04 39.43 13.42
CA VAL A 180 4.17 38.17 12.66
C VAL A 180 5.03 37.14 13.39
N ILE A 181 6.17 37.54 13.95
CA ILE A 181 7.07 36.64 14.70
C ILE A 181 6.36 36.09 15.94
N VAL A 182 5.71 36.96 16.75
CA VAL A 182 4.97 36.53 17.95
C VAL A 182 3.79 35.62 17.56
N TYR A 183 3.09 35.96 16.49
CA TYR A 183 1.98 35.15 15.99
C TYR A 183 2.45 33.75 15.57
N ILE A 184 3.53 33.66 14.78
CA ILE A 184 4.09 32.36 14.33
C ILE A 184 4.59 31.57 15.54
N TRP A 185 5.34 32.18 16.43
CA TRP A 185 5.85 31.55 17.66
C TRP A 185 4.71 30.97 18.52
N PHE A 186 3.68 31.79 18.79
CA PHE A 186 2.51 31.34 19.53
C PHE A 186 1.78 30.20 18.83
N THR A 187 1.55 30.31 17.51
CA THR A 187 0.86 29.30 16.71
C THR A 187 1.61 27.96 16.72
N VAL A 188 2.92 27.96 16.53
CA VAL A 188 3.75 26.75 16.58
C VAL A 188 3.66 26.12 17.99
N ARG A 189 3.85 26.93 19.05
CA ARG A 189 3.85 26.45 20.42
C ARG A 189 2.49 25.87 20.84
N ALA A 190 1.40 26.56 20.49
CA ALA A 190 0.05 26.09 20.76
C ALA A 190 -0.31 24.86 19.91
N SER A 191 0.18 24.79 18.66
CA SER A 191 -0.03 23.62 17.81
C SER A 191 0.69 22.37 18.35
N ASP A 192 1.92 22.49 18.84
CA ASP A 192 2.66 21.39 19.46
C ASP A 192 1.94 20.88 20.73
N TRP A 193 1.44 21.79 21.57
CA TRP A 193 0.60 21.42 22.73
C TRP A 193 -0.66 20.65 22.29
N ARG A 194 -1.33 21.06 21.23
CA ARG A 194 -2.54 20.41 20.70
C ARG A 194 -2.29 19.04 20.08
N ILE A 195 -1.07 18.75 19.61
CA ILE A 195 -0.72 17.45 19.04
C ILE A 195 -0.94 16.33 20.07
N SER A 196 -0.56 16.52 21.33
CA SER A 196 -0.77 15.51 22.38
C SER A 196 -2.25 15.24 22.63
N ILE A 197 -3.08 16.30 22.68
CA ILE A 197 -4.54 16.18 22.87
C ILE A 197 -5.17 15.41 21.71
N ARG A 198 -4.76 15.74 20.48
CA ARG A 198 -5.27 15.07 19.26
C ARG A 198 -4.86 13.60 19.18
N ARG A 199 -3.65 13.28 19.66
CA ARG A 199 -3.17 11.89 19.74
C ARG A 199 -4.06 11.07 20.67
N THR A 200 -4.40 11.57 21.85
CA THR A 200 -5.32 10.91 22.78
C THR A 200 -6.70 10.67 22.17
N MET A 201 -7.22 11.64 21.40
CA MET A 201 -8.48 11.47 20.68
C MET A 201 -8.39 10.35 19.63
N ASN A 202 -7.31 10.33 18.83
CA ASN A 202 -7.11 9.31 17.79
C ASN A 202 -6.94 7.90 18.38
N ASP A 203 -6.26 7.78 19.54
CA ASP A 203 -6.10 6.51 20.25
C ASP A 203 -7.45 6.01 20.76
N SER A 204 -8.30 6.90 21.30
CA SER A 204 -9.67 6.57 21.74
C SER A 204 -10.58 6.19 20.57
N ASP A 205 -10.48 6.87 19.44
CA ASP A 205 -11.21 6.53 18.20
C ASP A 205 -10.82 5.14 17.68
N THR A 206 -9.51 4.85 17.65
CA THR A 206 -8.99 3.55 17.23
C THR A 206 -9.50 2.42 18.15
N GLU A 207 -9.52 2.65 19.46
CA GLU A 207 -10.05 1.68 20.43
C GLU A 207 -11.54 1.40 20.20
N ALA A 208 -12.35 2.44 20.01
CA ALA A 208 -13.78 2.31 19.75
C ALA A 208 -14.05 1.56 18.44
N ASN A 209 -13.36 1.96 17.36
CA ASN A 209 -13.51 1.31 16.05
C ASN A 209 -13.06 -0.15 16.06
N THR A 210 -11.98 -0.49 16.78
CA THR A 210 -11.53 -1.88 16.91
C THR A 210 -12.61 -2.74 17.57
N LYS A 211 -13.21 -2.26 18.66
CA LYS A 211 -14.30 -2.98 19.34
C LYS A 211 -15.54 -3.16 18.47
N ALA A 212 -15.91 -2.11 17.71
CA ALA A 212 -17.03 -2.20 16.78
C ALA A 212 -16.78 -3.26 15.69
N ILE A 213 -15.58 -3.23 15.08
CA ILE A 213 -15.21 -4.19 14.04
C ILE A 213 -15.17 -5.61 14.58
N ASP A 214 -14.56 -5.82 15.76
CA ASP A 214 -14.48 -7.14 16.38
C ASP A 214 -15.88 -7.71 16.69
N SER A 215 -16.78 -6.90 17.22
CA SER A 215 -18.17 -7.29 17.48
C SER A 215 -18.93 -7.65 16.20
N LEU A 216 -18.75 -6.85 15.12
CA LEU A 216 -19.39 -7.10 13.83
C LEU A 216 -18.80 -8.31 13.09
N LEU A 217 -17.50 -8.55 13.18
CA LEU A 217 -16.88 -9.76 12.62
C LEU A 217 -17.33 -11.03 13.33
N ASN A 218 -17.63 -10.94 14.62
CA ASN A 218 -18.14 -12.04 15.44
C ASN A 218 -19.67 -11.96 15.63
N PHE A 219 -20.40 -11.38 14.68
CA PHE A 219 -21.84 -11.12 14.78
C PHE A 219 -22.64 -12.36 15.17
N GLU A 220 -22.36 -13.51 14.54
CA GLU A 220 -23.03 -14.76 14.85
C GLU A 220 -22.79 -15.18 16.31
N THR A 221 -21.55 -15.05 16.80
CA THR A 221 -21.20 -15.36 18.20
C THR A 221 -21.96 -14.45 19.16
N VAL A 222 -22.04 -13.16 18.88
CA VAL A 222 -22.81 -12.20 19.70
C VAL A 222 -24.28 -12.65 19.76
N LYS A 223 -24.86 -13.05 18.62
CA LYS A 223 -26.24 -13.55 18.52
C LYS A 223 -26.45 -14.90 19.23
N TYR A 224 -25.50 -15.82 19.10
CA TYR A 224 -25.61 -17.13 19.75
C TYR A 224 -25.65 -17.03 21.29
N PHE A 225 -24.98 -16.02 21.86
CA PHE A 225 -24.94 -15.79 23.31
C PHE A 225 -25.91 -14.72 23.81
N GLY A 226 -26.64 -14.00 22.92
CA GLY A 226 -27.58 -12.94 23.30
C GLY A 226 -26.91 -11.75 24.01
N ASN A 227 -25.66 -11.42 23.64
CA ASN A 227 -24.84 -10.44 24.34
C ASN A 227 -24.82 -9.05 23.65
N GLU A 228 -25.85 -8.70 22.88
CA GLU A 228 -25.95 -7.43 22.16
C GLU A 228 -25.84 -6.21 23.08
N ASP A 229 -26.55 -6.25 24.20
CA ASP A 229 -26.55 -5.13 25.17
C ASP A 229 -25.19 -4.96 25.84
N MET A 230 -24.48 -6.06 26.09
CA MET A 230 -23.11 -6.02 26.62
C MET A 230 -22.15 -5.37 25.61
N GLU A 231 -22.20 -5.78 24.34
CA GLU A 231 -21.34 -5.20 23.29
C GLU A 231 -21.71 -3.73 23.02
N ALA A 232 -23.00 -3.37 23.02
CA ALA A 232 -23.43 -1.98 22.89
C ALA A 232 -22.90 -1.12 24.05
N SER A 233 -23.01 -1.59 25.30
CA SER A 233 -22.47 -0.89 26.48
C SER A 233 -20.94 -0.75 26.42
N ARG A 234 -20.23 -1.77 25.96
CA ARG A 234 -18.77 -1.77 25.78
C ARG A 234 -18.31 -0.77 24.72
N PHE A 235 -19.06 -0.68 23.61
CA PHE A 235 -18.83 0.32 22.57
C PHE A 235 -19.12 1.73 23.07
N ASP A 236 -20.26 1.96 23.73
CA ASP A 236 -20.65 3.26 24.29
C ASP A 236 -19.62 3.81 25.28
N GLN A 237 -19.09 2.98 26.18
CA GLN A 237 -18.01 3.38 27.09
C GLN A 237 -16.75 3.86 26.35
N SER A 238 -16.43 3.26 25.21
CA SER A 238 -15.29 3.68 24.40
C SER A 238 -15.59 4.97 23.67
N MET A 239 -16.83 5.13 23.16
CA MET A 239 -17.30 6.37 22.54
C MET A 239 -17.37 7.53 23.53
N ALA A 240 -17.73 7.30 24.80
CA ALA A 240 -17.71 8.34 25.84
C ALA A 240 -16.28 8.86 26.12
N ARG A 241 -15.26 7.98 26.05
CA ARG A 241 -13.85 8.41 26.13
C ARG A 241 -13.44 9.25 24.91
N TYR A 242 -13.86 8.80 23.70
CA TYR A 242 -13.65 9.56 22.47
C TYR A 242 -14.33 10.94 22.54
N GLU A 243 -15.59 11.03 22.95
CA GLU A 243 -16.34 12.28 23.12
C GLU A 243 -15.58 13.28 24.00
N LYS A 244 -15.11 12.85 25.18
CA LYS A 244 -14.32 13.69 26.09
C LYS A 244 -13.05 14.21 25.43
N SER A 245 -12.32 13.35 24.74
CA SER A 245 -11.07 13.72 24.06
C SER A 245 -11.35 14.64 22.86
N ALA A 246 -12.40 14.37 22.08
CA ALA A 246 -12.81 15.19 20.96
C ALA A 246 -13.23 16.60 21.42
N THR A 247 -13.97 16.70 22.53
CA THR A 247 -14.33 17.99 23.15
C THR A 247 -13.09 18.79 23.52
N GLN A 248 -12.05 18.15 24.09
CA GLN A 248 -10.77 18.82 24.39
C GLN A 248 -10.05 19.31 23.12
N VAL A 249 -10.14 18.59 22.02
CA VAL A 249 -9.59 19.04 20.72
C VAL A 249 -10.28 20.33 20.25
N TRP A 250 -11.61 20.40 20.34
CA TRP A 250 -12.37 21.61 19.95
C TRP A 250 -12.10 22.79 20.87
N THR A 251 -12.09 22.60 22.19
CA THR A 251 -11.81 23.69 23.16
C THR A 251 -10.38 24.20 23.01
N SER A 252 -9.39 23.31 22.78
CA SER A 252 -8.01 23.74 22.54
C SER A 252 -7.87 24.50 21.21
N LEU A 253 -8.69 24.21 20.20
CA LEU A 253 -8.74 25.00 18.96
C LEU A 253 -9.29 26.40 19.22
N GLY A 254 -10.33 26.52 20.03
CA GLY A 254 -10.87 27.83 20.48
C GLY A 254 -9.80 28.71 21.13
N TRP A 255 -9.01 28.15 22.03
CA TRP A 255 -7.90 28.87 22.70
C TRP A 255 -6.81 29.29 21.71
N LEU A 256 -6.45 28.43 20.74
CA LEU A 256 -5.51 28.77 19.68
C LEU A 256 -6.02 29.98 18.87
N ASN A 257 -7.27 29.89 18.37
CA ASN A 257 -7.85 30.95 17.54
C ASN A 257 -8.01 32.26 18.31
N PHE A 258 -8.42 32.19 19.57
CA PHE A 258 -8.53 33.37 20.43
C PHE A 258 -7.18 34.06 20.65
N GLY A 259 -6.14 33.30 21.01
CA GLY A 259 -4.79 33.85 21.17
C GLY A 259 -4.24 34.48 19.89
N GLN A 260 -4.47 33.82 18.72
CA GLN A 260 -4.12 34.37 17.41
C GLN A 260 -4.85 35.70 17.14
N ALA A 261 -6.16 35.76 17.41
CA ALA A 261 -6.96 36.98 17.24
C ALA A 261 -6.47 38.12 18.14
N VAL A 262 -6.10 37.84 19.38
CA VAL A 262 -5.55 38.86 20.32
C VAL A 262 -4.23 39.39 19.81
N ILE A 263 -3.27 38.51 19.43
CA ILE A 263 -1.94 38.95 18.98
C ILE A 263 -2.07 39.81 17.72
N PHE A 264 -2.85 39.35 16.75
CA PHE A 264 -3.05 40.06 15.51
C PHE A 264 -3.84 41.36 15.70
N GLY A 265 -4.87 41.34 16.54
CA GLY A 265 -5.68 42.52 16.89
C GLY A 265 -4.85 43.62 17.58
N VAL A 266 -3.96 43.26 18.52
CA VAL A 266 -3.04 44.22 19.16
C VAL A 266 -2.07 44.83 18.16
N GLY A 267 -1.47 44.02 17.28
CA GLY A 267 -0.58 44.52 16.24
C GLY A 267 -1.32 45.48 15.27
N THR A 268 -2.52 45.09 14.83
CA THR A 268 -3.37 45.95 13.99
C THR A 268 -3.74 47.24 14.68
N LEU A 269 -4.13 47.20 15.97
CA LEU A 269 -4.47 48.39 16.76
C LEU A 269 -3.31 49.37 16.81
N ILE A 270 -2.10 48.91 17.13
CA ILE A 270 -0.90 49.75 17.16
C ILE A 270 -0.65 50.41 15.79
N MET A 271 -0.68 49.64 14.73
CA MET A 271 -0.47 50.14 13.36
C MET A 271 -1.51 51.18 12.96
N MET A 272 -2.79 50.95 13.27
CA MET A 272 -3.87 51.86 12.95
C MET A 272 -3.81 53.14 13.75
N ILE A 273 -3.42 53.08 15.03
CA ILE A 273 -3.18 54.30 15.86
C ILE A 273 -2.03 55.10 15.27
N MET A 274 -0.92 54.47 14.96
CA MET A 274 0.24 55.14 14.34
C MET A 274 -0.14 55.85 13.04
N SER A 275 -0.90 55.17 12.15
CA SER A 275 -1.35 55.74 10.90
C SER A 275 -2.35 56.90 11.11
N ALA A 276 -3.32 56.72 12.01
CA ALA A 276 -4.29 57.79 12.35
C ALA A 276 -3.58 59.06 12.84
N MET A 277 -2.59 58.93 13.72
CA MET A 277 -1.80 60.04 14.21
C MET A 277 -0.97 60.68 13.10
N ALA A 278 -0.40 59.90 12.16
CA ALA A 278 0.33 60.40 11.02
C ALA A 278 -0.59 61.18 10.05
N VAL A 279 -1.83 60.70 9.85
CA VAL A 279 -2.83 61.42 9.03
C VAL A 279 -3.20 62.75 9.69
N GLN A 280 -3.41 62.77 11.02
CA GLN A 280 -3.69 64.00 11.75
C GLN A 280 -2.56 65.02 11.70
N ARG A 281 -1.28 64.58 11.64
CA ARG A 281 -0.11 65.43 11.43
C ARG A 281 0.09 65.86 9.99
N GLY A 282 -0.69 65.36 9.06
CA GLY A 282 -0.57 65.64 7.64
C GLY A 282 0.61 64.91 6.95
N GLU A 283 1.22 63.95 7.63
CA GLU A 283 2.34 63.15 7.09
C GLU A 283 1.86 62.01 6.15
N GLN A 284 0.60 61.58 6.33
CA GLN A 284 -0.06 60.55 5.55
C GLN A 284 -1.41 60.99 5.02
N THR A 285 -1.95 60.31 4.01
CA THR A 285 -3.27 60.52 3.45
C THR A 285 -4.29 59.58 4.11
N ILE A 286 -5.60 59.83 3.91
CA ILE A 286 -6.65 58.87 4.32
C ILE A 286 -6.49 57.56 3.51
N GLY A 287 -6.02 57.63 2.26
CA GLY A 287 -5.69 56.48 1.44
C GLY A 287 -4.57 55.62 2.06
N ASP A 288 -3.57 56.23 2.72
CA ASP A 288 -2.53 55.50 3.44
C ASP A 288 -3.07 54.71 4.59
N PHE A 289 -3.99 55.31 5.37
CA PHE A 289 -4.68 54.61 6.50
C PHE A 289 -5.44 53.38 5.98
N VAL A 290 -6.18 53.54 4.91
CA VAL A 290 -6.93 52.44 4.25
C VAL A 290 -5.99 51.38 3.69
N PHE A 291 -4.86 51.79 3.08
CA PHE A 291 -3.83 50.91 2.52
C PHE A 291 -3.22 50.01 3.62
N ILE A 292 -2.79 50.61 4.73
CA ILE A 292 -2.19 49.89 5.86
C ILE A 292 -3.18 48.85 6.39
N ASN A 293 -4.45 49.23 6.60
CA ASN A 293 -5.48 48.30 7.03
C ASN A 293 -5.70 47.15 6.04
N ALA A 294 -5.78 47.45 4.73
CA ALA A 294 -5.95 46.44 3.71
C ALA A 294 -4.77 45.46 3.65
N MET A 295 -3.53 45.95 3.77
CA MET A 295 -2.31 45.13 3.82
C MET A 295 -2.30 44.20 5.04
N LEU A 296 -2.73 44.69 6.22
CA LEU A 296 -2.82 43.87 7.43
C LEU A 296 -3.87 42.77 7.29
N ILE A 297 -5.07 43.08 6.77
CA ILE A 297 -6.12 42.08 6.51
C ILE A 297 -5.59 41.01 5.53
N GLN A 298 -4.86 41.44 4.50
CA GLN A 298 -4.28 40.51 3.52
C GLN A 298 -3.26 39.57 4.17
N LEU A 299 -2.41 40.06 5.11
CA LEU A 299 -1.48 39.23 5.87
C LEU A 299 -2.16 38.27 6.86
N ALA A 300 -3.36 38.61 7.35
CA ALA A 300 -4.09 37.75 8.30
C ALA A 300 -4.47 36.40 7.66
N ILE A 301 -4.81 36.38 6.37
CA ILE A 301 -5.28 35.18 5.69
C ILE A 301 -4.23 34.04 5.74
N PRO A 302 -2.99 34.21 5.24
CA PRO A 302 -1.98 33.16 5.30
C PRO A 302 -1.53 32.86 6.73
N LEU A 303 -1.52 33.84 7.63
CA LEU A 303 -1.18 33.63 9.05
C LEU A 303 -2.16 32.66 9.73
N ASN A 304 -3.46 32.80 9.48
CA ASN A 304 -4.48 31.90 10.03
C ASN A 304 -4.29 30.43 9.59
N PHE A 305 -3.71 30.21 8.41
CA PHE A 305 -3.44 28.85 7.89
C PHE A 305 -2.09 28.28 8.32
N ILE A 306 -1.16 29.08 8.89
CA ILE A 306 0.22 28.64 9.14
C ILE A 306 0.28 27.45 10.11
N GLY A 307 -0.59 27.39 11.11
CA GLY A 307 -0.65 26.27 12.05
C GLY A 307 -1.16 24.97 11.40
N PHE A 308 -2.09 25.08 10.46
CA PHE A 308 -2.56 23.95 9.67
C PHE A 308 -1.46 23.48 8.72
N VAL A 309 -0.88 24.37 7.95
CA VAL A 309 0.23 24.09 7.01
C VAL A 309 1.41 23.42 7.72
N TYR A 310 1.81 23.92 8.89
CA TYR A 310 2.88 23.34 9.70
C TYR A 310 2.60 21.87 10.06
N ARG A 311 1.37 21.55 10.50
CA ARG A 311 0.99 20.18 10.86
C ARG A 311 0.95 19.26 9.64
N GLU A 312 0.39 19.72 8.51
CA GLU A 312 0.30 18.94 7.28
C GLU A 312 1.68 18.62 6.73
N ILE A 313 2.60 19.61 6.72
CA ILE A 313 4.00 19.38 6.31
C ILE A 313 4.67 18.36 7.24
N ARG A 314 4.50 18.49 8.55
CA ARG A 314 5.11 17.55 9.50
C ARG A 314 4.58 16.12 9.34
N GLN A 315 3.27 15.98 9.16
CA GLN A 315 2.65 14.67 8.90
C GLN A 315 3.11 14.09 7.57
N GLY A 316 3.10 14.89 6.50
CA GLY A 316 3.57 14.45 5.19
C GLY A 316 5.04 14.02 5.20
N LEU A 317 5.91 14.72 5.94
CA LEU A 317 7.31 14.32 6.11
C LEU A 317 7.43 12.94 6.78
N THR A 318 6.66 12.69 7.85
CA THR A 318 6.66 11.40 8.54
C THR A 318 6.15 10.27 7.64
N ASP A 319 5.09 10.52 6.86
CA ASP A 319 4.51 9.53 5.95
C ASP A 319 5.47 9.18 4.79
N ILE A 320 6.20 10.17 4.29
CA ILE A 320 7.23 9.98 3.24
C ILE A 320 8.45 9.27 3.82
N GLU A 321 8.88 9.60 5.03
CA GLU A 321 10.01 8.97 5.71
C GLU A 321 9.78 7.46 5.84
N GLN A 322 8.60 7.03 6.31
CA GLN A 322 8.24 5.61 6.37
C GLN A 322 8.33 4.90 5.00
N MET A 323 8.00 5.61 3.92
CA MET A 323 8.10 5.05 2.57
C MET A 323 9.55 4.99 2.07
N PHE A 324 10.40 5.96 2.43
CA PHE A 324 11.84 5.91 2.13
C PHE A 324 12.55 4.83 2.94
N ASP A 325 12.23 4.70 4.25
CA ASP A 325 12.75 3.61 5.09
C ASP A 325 12.44 2.23 4.46
N LEU A 326 11.24 2.10 3.87
CA LEU A 326 10.88 0.88 3.16
C LEU A 326 11.71 0.66 1.89
N LEU A 327 12.08 1.72 1.17
CA LEU A 327 12.92 1.65 -0.02
C LEU A 327 14.40 1.38 0.30
N GLU A 328 14.83 1.62 1.54
CA GLU A 328 16.19 1.36 2.03
C GLU A 328 16.35 -0.09 2.55
N VAL A 329 15.26 -0.86 2.65
CA VAL A 329 15.35 -2.28 3.03
C VAL A 329 15.98 -3.08 1.89
N ASP A 330 17.13 -3.66 2.12
CA ASP A 330 17.81 -4.48 1.13
C ASP A 330 17.07 -5.81 0.87
N ALA A 331 17.12 -6.28 -0.35
CA ALA A 331 16.60 -7.60 -0.70
C ALA A 331 17.54 -8.68 -0.14
N GLU A 332 17.00 -9.58 0.72
CA GLU A 332 17.78 -10.68 1.31
C GLU A 332 18.37 -11.62 0.24
N ILE A 333 17.67 -11.81 -0.87
CA ILE A 333 18.05 -12.69 -1.98
C ILE A 333 18.18 -11.86 -3.25
N GLU A 334 19.39 -11.68 -3.71
CA GLU A 334 19.71 -10.97 -4.94
C GLU A 334 20.38 -11.89 -5.97
N ASP A 335 20.23 -11.55 -7.24
CA ASP A 335 20.99 -12.22 -8.28
C ASP A 335 22.45 -11.77 -8.21
N ALA A 336 23.38 -12.73 -8.29
CA ALA A 336 24.80 -12.41 -8.35
C ALA A 336 25.07 -11.50 -9.57
N PRO A 337 26.04 -10.58 -9.50
CA PRO A 337 26.35 -9.67 -10.62
C PRO A 337 26.67 -10.38 -11.94
N ASP A 338 27.18 -11.61 -11.86
CA ASP A 338 27.55 -12.49 -12.97
C ASP A 338 26.53 -13.61 -13.21
N ALA A 339 25.35 -13.56 -12.55
CA ALA A 339 24.32 -14.58 -12.69
C ALA A 339 23.84 -14.70 -14.14
N LYS A 340 23.87 -15.92 -14.66
CA LYS A 340 23.43 -16.25 -16.02
C LYS A 340 21.99 -16.78 -16.01
N PRO A 341 21.25 -16.66 -17.11
CA PRO A 341 20.00 -17.37 -17.23
C PRO A 341 20.17 -18.89 -17.07
N LEU A 342 19.29 -19.55 -16.30
CA LEU A 342 19.25 -21.00 -16.20
C LEU A 342 18.95 -21.60 -17.60
N VAL A 343 19.79 -22.52 -18.02
CA VAL A 343 19.59 -23.31 -19.25
C VAL A 343 19.14 -24.71 -18.83
N VAL A 344 17.86 -25.01 -19.04
CA VAL A 344 17.31 -26.34 -18.75
C VAL A 344 17.52 -27.25 -19.95
N GLY A 345 18.32 -28.31 -19.78
CA GLY A 345 18.51 -29.35 -20.76
C GLY A 345 17.51 -30.50 -20.56
N HIS A 346 17.65 -31.19 -19.45
CA HIS A 346 16.81 -32.35 -19.10
C HIS A 346 15.97 -32.10 -17.86
N GLY A 347 16.33 -31.09 -17.03
CA GLY A 347 15.60 -30.71 -15.84
C GLY A 347 15.89 -31.57 -14.61
N ALA A 348 17.02 -32.27 -14.55
CA ALA A 348 17.41 -33.05 -13.37
C ALA A 348 17.72 -32.14 -12.18
N ILE A 349 17.20 -32.48 -10.99
CA ILE A 349 17.40 -31.69 -9.76
C ILE A 349 18.26 -32.49 -8.81
N SER A 350 19.23 -31.83 -8.15
CA SER A 350 20.08 -32.46 -7.13
C SER A 350 20.20 -31.57 -5.89
N PHE A 351 19.93 -32.14 -4.74
CA PHE A 351 20.22 -31.58 -3.41
C PHE A 351 21.47 -32.25 -2.89
N LYS A 352 22.49 -31.47 -2.52
CA LYS A 352 23.80 -31.97 -2.08
C LYS A 352 24.13 -31.37 -0.71
N ASP A 353 24.05 -32.19 0.32
CA ASP A 353 24.41 -31.86 1.69
C ASP A 353 23.81 -30.56 2.20
N VAL A 354 22.51 -30.39 1.98
CA VAL A 354 21.77 -29.14 2.22
C VAL A 354 21.45 -28.97 3.69
N TYR A 355 21.95 -27.86 4.27
CA TYR A 355 21.59 -27.39 5.61
C TYR A 355 20.78 -26.11 5.50
N PHE A 356 19.70 -26.04 6.27
CA PHE A 356 18.86 -24.85 6.29
C PHE A 356 18.10 -24.68 7.61
N ALA A 357 17.99 -23.42 8.05
CA ALA A 357 17.18 -22.98 9.18
C ALA A 357 16.51 -21.62 8.85
N TYR A 358 15.25 -21.44 9.23
CA TYR A 358 14.61 -20.12 9.19
C TYR A 358 15.14 -19.22 10.31
N ASP A 359 15.39 -19.81 11.47
CA ASP A 359 16.05 -19.23 12.62
C ASP A 359 17.27 -20.11 12.96
N GLN A 360 18.44 -19.49 13.15
CA GLN A 360 19.68 -20.21 13.45
C GLN A 360 19.56 -21.15 14.66
N ALA A 361 18.68 -20.83 15.60
CA ALA A 361 18.42 -21.65 16.77
C ALA A 361 17.62 -22.95 16.46
N ARG A 362 16.97 -23.04 15.26
CA ARG A 362 16.11 -24.17 14.91
C ARG A 362 16.39 -24.69 13.50
N PRO A 363 17.41 -25.56 13.33
CA PRO A 363 17.72 -26.18 12.05
C PRO A 363 16.54 -27.05 11.55
N ILE A 364 16.15 -26.84 10.28
CA ILE A 364 15.03 -27.55 9.63
C ILE A 364 15.56 -28.67 8.73
N LEU A 365 16.60 -28.41 7.91
CA LEU A 365 17.26 -29.43 7.09
C LEU A 365 18.69 -29.63 7.60
N LYS A 366 19.15 -30.89 7.67
CA LYS A 366 20.37 -31.29 8.30
C LYS A 366 21.18 -32.26 7.41
N GLY A 367 21.84 -31.72 6.37
CA GLY A 367 22.61 -32.52 5.42
C GLY A 367 21.74 -33.31 4.45
N LEU A 368 20.68 -32.71 3.95
CA LEU A 368 19.75 -33.35 3.02
C LEU A 368 20.39 -33.54 1.65
N SER A 369 20.47 -34.81 1.19
CA SER A 369 21.05 -35.17 -0.12
C SER A 369 20.14 -36.15 -0.86
N PHE A 370 19.63 -35.75 -2.04
CA PHE A 370 18.87 -36.61 -2.94
C PHE A 370 18.81 -36.03 -4.34
N ASP A 371 18.49 -36.88 -5.30
CA ASP A 371 18.35 -36.52 -6.72
C ASP A 371 16.92 -36.79 -7.21
N VAL A 372 16.44 -35.91 -8.10
CA VAL A 372 15.26 -36.11 -8.93
C VAL A 372 15.74 -36.24 -10.37
N PRO A 373 15.83 -37.47 -10.91
CA PRO A 373 16.28 -37.68 -12.30
C PRO A 373 15.34 -36.98 -13.29
N ALA A 374 15.89 -36.61 -14.43
CA ALA A 374 15.11 -35.98 -15.49
C ALA A 374 13.92 -36.85 -15.94
N GLY A 375 12.74 -36.23 -16.04
CA GLY A 375 11.51 -36.92 -16.48
C GLY A 375 10.93 -37.91 -15.44
N HIS A 376 11.47 -37.97 -14.23
CA HIS A 376 10.98 -38.85 -13.16
C HIS A 376 10.19 -38.07 -12.12
N THR A 377 9.31 -38.82 -11.45
CA THR A 377 8.51 -38.31 -10.32
C THR A 377 9.12 -38.80 -9.00
N VAL A 378 9.62 -37.88 -8.19
CA VAL A 378 10.11 -38.15 -6.84
C VAL A 378 9.17 -37.54 -5.82
N ALA A 379 8.70 -38.35 -4.88
CA ALA A 379 7.83 -37.93 -3.80
C ALA A 379 8.59 -37.73 -2.50
N VAL A 380 8.26 -36.66 -1.77
CA VAL A 380 8.79 -36.38 -0.43
C VAL A 380 7.65 -36.47 0.57
N VAL A 381 7.76 -37.39 1.52
CA VAL A 381 6.76 -37.64 2.56
C VAL A 381 7.41 -37.55 3.95
N GLY A 382 6.61 -37.51 4.99
CA GLY A 382 7.10 -37.49 6.38
C GLY A 382 6.14 -36.77 7.33
N PRO A 383 6.40 -36.80 8.63
CA PRO A 383 5.55 -36.14 9.63
C PRO A 383 5.50 -34.63 9.43
N SER A 384 4.49 -34.00 10.06
CA SER A 384 4.40 -32.53 10.06
C SER A 384 5.65 -31.91 10.68
N GLY A 385 6.17 -30.85 10.08
CA GLY A 385 7.39 -30.19 10.54
C GLY A 385 8.71 -30.85 10.10
N ALA A 386 8.71 -31.94 9.32
CA ALA A 386 9.92 -32.60 8.83
C ALA A 386 10.72 -31.81 7.80
N GLY A 387 10.23 -30.66 7.32
CA GLY A 387 10.92 -29.82 6.35
C GLY A 387 10.45 -29.95 4.91
N LYS A 388 9.35 -30.67 4.62
CA LYS A 388 8.85 -30.91 3.26
C LYS A 388 8.63 -29.65 2.45
N SER A 389 7.80 -28.72 2.92
CA SER A 389 7.52 -27.45 2.20
C SER A 389 8.74 -26.50 2.18
N THR A 390 9.75 -26.74 3.01
CA THR A 390 11.01 -26.00 2.96
C THR A 390 11.79 -26.35 1.69
N ILE A 391 11.71 -27.60 1.23
CA ILE A 391 12.37 -28.05 -0.01
C ILE A 391 11.88 -27.25 -1.22
N SER A 392 10.55 -27.08 -1.37
CA SER A 392 9.98 -26.29 -2.49
C SER A 392 10.40 -24.83 -2.42
N ARG A 393 10.40 -24.24 -1.21
CA ARG A 393 10.82 -22.84 -1.01
C ARG A 393 12.29 -22.60 -1.35
N LEU A 394 13.16 -23.55 -1.03
CA LEU A 394 14.58 -23.49 -1.38
C LEU A 394 14.80 -23.69 -2.89
N LEU A 395 14.08 -24.62 -3.53
CA LEU A 395 14.19 -24.84 -4.96
C LEU A 395 13.71 -23.61 -5.78
N TYR A 396 12.68 -22.88 -5.30
CA TYR A 396 12.25 -21.59 -5.85
C TYR A 396 13.18 -20.42 -5.51
N ARG A 397 14.23 -20.70 -4.69
CA ARG A 397 15.14 -19.68 -4.16
C ARG A 397 14.38 -18.51 -3.51
N PHE A 398 13.42 -18.83 -2.64
CA PHE A 398 12.85 -17.86 -1.70
C PHE A 398 13.77 -17.64 -0.50
N TYR A 399 14.68 -18.58 -0.27
CA TYR A 399 15.76 -18.55 0.70
C TYR A 399 16.99 -19.21 0.09
N ASP A 400 18.19 -18.79 0.47
CA ASP A 400 19.42 -19.48 0.12
C ASP A 400 19.79 -20.49 1.21
N VAL A 401 20.44 -21.59 0.83
CA VAL A 401 20.90 -22.62 1.75
C VAL A 401 22.08 -22.11 2.59
N GLN A 402 22.18 -22.54 3.85
CA GLN A 402 23.29 -22.16 4.73
C GLN A 402 24.58 -22.90 4.37
N SER A 403 24.49 -24.17 3.98
CA SER A 403 25.57 -24.94 3.39
C SER A 403 25.02 -25.98 2.43
N GLY A 404 25.89 -26.56 1.62
CA GLY A 404 25.50 -27.45 0.53
C GLY A 404 25.10 -26.68 -0.73
N ALA A 405 24.46 -27.37 -1.66
CA ALA A 405 24.02 -26.82 -2.93
C ALA A 405 22.74 -27.47 -3.44
N ILE A 406 21.93 -26.70 -4.16
CA ILE A 406 20.80 -27.18 -4.95
C ILE A 406 21.12 -26.87 -6.41
N THR A 407 21.08 -27.88 -7.27
CA THR A 407 21.43 -27.72 -8.68
C THR A 407 20.32 -28.22 -9.59
N ILE A 408 20.17 -27.57 -10.74
CA ILE A 408 19.31 -28.02 -11.85
C ILE A 408 20.23 -28.23 -13.05
N ASP A 409 20.27 -29.45 -13.59
CA ASP A 409 21.22 -29.86 -14.65
C ASP A 409 22.67 -29.46 -14.32
N GLY A 410 23.07 -29.62 -13.06
CA GLY A 410 24.41 -29.28 -12.56
C GLY A 410 24.66 -27.78 -12.31
N GLN A 411 23.72 -26.89 -12.64
CA GLN A 411 23.82 -25.45 -12.39
C GLN A 411 23.27 -25.10 -11.01
N ASP A 412 24.09 -24.49 -10.14
CA ASP A 412 23.65 -24.05 -8.80
C ASP A 412 22.60 -22.94 -8.92
N VAL A 413 21.49 -23.10 -8.20
CA VAL A 413 20.37 -22.13 -8.23
C VAL A 413 20.78 -20.72 -7.76
N ARG A 414 21.90 -20.61 -7.01
CA ARG A 414 22.46 -19.31 -6.56
C ARG A 414 23.23 -18.58 -7.66
N GLY A 415 23.75 -19.32 -8.65
CA GLY A 415 24.54 -18.78 -9.78
C GLY A 415 23.67 -18.39 -10.98
N VAL A 416 22.36 -18.62 -10.95
CA VAL A 416 21.44 -18.28 -12.04
C VAL A 416 20.48 -17.17 -11.64
N THR A 417 19.91 -16.46 -12.65
CA THR A 417 18.94 -15.41 -12.36
C THR A 417 17.63 -15.99 -11.82
N GLN A 418 17.07 -15.40 -10.75
CA GLN A 418 15.80 -15.84 -10.16
C GLN A 418 14.66 -15.91 -11.17
N LYS A 419 14.63 -14.95 -12.12
CA LYS A 419 13.61 -14.92 -13.16
C LYS A 419 13.66 -16.16 -14.07
N SER A 420 14.84 -16.59 -14.52
CA SER A 420 15.01 -17.79 -15.34
C SER A 420 14.72 -19.06 -14.56
N LEU A 421 15.18 -19.15 -13.31
CA LEU A 421 14.89 -20.26 -12.40
C LEU A 421 13.37 -20.43 -12.22
N ARG A 422 12.68 -19.36 -11.81
CA ARG A 422 11.23 -19.40 -11.56
C ARG A 422 10.40 -19.61 -12.83
N SER A 423 10.91 -19.22 -14.00
CA SER A 423 10.23 -19.53 -15.27
C SER A 423 10.28 -21.01 -15.62
N ALA A 424 11.36 -21.71 -15.27
CA ALA A 424 11.55 -23.12 -15.52
C ALA A 424 10.76 -24.05 -14.59
N ILE A 425 10.26 -23.55 -13.46
CA ILE A 425 9.55 -24.34 -12.45
C ILE A 425 8.07 -23.94 -12.42
N GLY A 426 7.17 -24.91 -12.54
CA GLY A 426 5.73 -24.76 -12.25
C GLY A 426 5.40 -25.26 -10.85
N MET A 427 4.44 -24.64 -10.20
CA MET A 427 4.00 -25.04 -8.87
C MET A 427 2.49 -25.12 -8.80
N VAL A 428 1.99 -26.20 -8.26
CA VAL A 428 0.61 -26.36 -7.80
C VAL A 428 0.67 -26.33 -6.27
N PRO A 429 0.29 -25.20 -5.62
CA PRO A 429 0.41 -25.06 -4.16
C PRO A 429 -0.72 -25.77 -3.43
N GLN A 430 -0.52 -26.07 -2.15
CA GLN A 430 -1.53 -26.63 -1.24
C GLN A 430 -2.74 -25.69 -1.12
N ASP A 431 -2.48 -24.43 -0.73
CA ASP A 431 -3.50 -23.39 -0.64
C ASP A 431 -3.48 -22.53 -1.89
N THR A 432 -4.48 -22.72 -2.75
CA THR A 432 -4.61 -21.94 -3.97
C THR A 432 -5.25 -20.59 -3.69
N VAL A 433 -4.49 -19.52 -3.92
CA VAL A 433 -4.97 -18.14 -3.90
C VAL A 433 -5.15 -17.65 -5.33
N LEU A 434 -6.33 -17.10 -5.60
CA LEU A 434 -6.68 -16.50 -6.89
C LEU A 434 -6.75 -14.98 -6.78
N PHE A 435 -6.41 -14.30 -7.86
CA PHE A 435 -6.59 -12.86 -7.99
C PHE A 435 -8.09 -12.54 -8.08
N ASN A 436 -8.52 -11.46 -7.47
CA ASN A 436 -9.89 -10.96 -7.61
C ASN A 436 -10.10 -10.37 -9.03
N ASP A 437 -10.19 -11.28 -9.99
CA ASP A 437 -10.34 -11.00 -11.41
C ASP A 437 -11.11 -12.17 -12.05
N THR A 438 -11.21 -12.21 -13.37
CA THR A 438 -11.88 -13.25 -14.12
C THR A 438 -11.14 -14.60 -14.02
N ILE A 439 -11.86 -15.70 -14.28
CA ILE A 439 -11.26 -17.03 -14.38
C ILE A 439 -10.21 -17.05 -15.50
N ALA A 440 -10.52 -16.45 -16.65
CA ALA A 440 -9.58 -16.33 -17.77
C ALA A 440 -8.28 -15.63 -17.38
N TYR A 441 -8.35 -14.52 -16.62
CA TYR A 441 -7.18 -13.82 -16.11
C TYR A 441 -6.34 -14.72 -15.22
N ASN A 442 -6.98 -15.42 -14.29
CA ASN A 442 -6.31 -16.31 -13.35
C ASN A 442 -5.57 -17.47 -14.05
N ILE A 443 -6.13 -18.06 -15.09
CA ILE A 443 -5.46 -19.10 -15.90
C ILE A 443 -4.33 -18.47 -16.74
N ARG A 444 -4.62 -17.36 -17.45
CA ARG A 444 -3.65 -16.64 -18.30
C ARG A 444 -2.45 -16.10 -17.53
N TYR A 445 -2.56 -15.96 -16.22
CA TYR A 445 -1.45 -15.55 -15.37
C TYR A 445 -0.23 -16.49 -15.48
N GLY A 446 -0.42 -17.76 -15.82
CA GLY A 446 0.67 -18.69 -16.11
C GLY A 446 1.53 -18.28 -17.32
N ARG A 447 0.89 -17.71 -18.35
CA ARG A 447 1.54 -17.16 -19.57
C ARG A 447 0.72 -15.99 -20.12
N PRO A 448 1.08 -14.73 -19.76
CA PRO A 448 0.27 -13.54 -20.08
C PRO A 448 -0.01 -13.31 -21.57
N GLY A 449 0.86 -13.79 -22.45
CA GLY A 449 0.68 -13.71 -23.92
C GLY A 449 -0.16 -14.82 -24.55
N ALA A 450 -0.75 -15.73 -23.76
CA ALA A 450 -1.52 -16.85 -24.28
C ALA A 450 -2.86 -16.42 -24.91
N SER A 451 -3.22 -17.05 -26.02
CA SER A 451 -4.49 -16.87 -26.69
C SER A 451 -5.66 -17.47 -25.88
N GLU A 452 -6.90 -17.10 -26.23
CA GLU A 452 -8.10 -17.66 -25.59
C GLU A 452 -8.21 -19.18 -25.79
N ASN A 453 -7.81 -19.69 -26.95
CA ASN A 453 -7.82 -21.11 -27.24
C ASN A 453 -6.83 -21.89 -26.38
N GLU A 454 -5.62 -21.34 -26.15
CA GLU A 454 -4.63 -21.95 -25.25
C GLU A 454 -5.10 -21.96 -23.80
N VAL A 455 -5.74 -20.87 -23.35
CA VAL A 455 -6.36 -20.79 -22.01
C VAL A 455 -7.45 -21.83 -21.85
N ARG A 456 -8.31 -22.00 -22.87
CA ARG A 456 -9.37 -23.00 -22.87
C ARG A 456 -8.80 -24.42 -22.87
N HIS A 457 -7.83 -24.70 -23.71
CA HIS A 457 -7.18 -26.01 -23.76
C HIS A 457 -6.52 -26.39 -22.44
N ALA A 458 -5.86 -25.42 -21.76
CA ALA A 458 -5.33 -25.65 -20.42
C ALA A 458 -6.44 -25.95 -19.38
N ALA A 459 -7.60 -25.30 -19.50
CA ALA A 459 -8.74 -25.56 -18.65
C ALA A 459 -9.41 -26.91 -18.92
N GLU A 460 -9.42 -27.37 -20.16
CA GLU A 460 -9.90 -28.71 -20.57
C GLU A 460 -9.04 -29.81 -19.96
N ILE A 461 -7.70 -29.71 -20.06
CA ILE A 461 -6.76 -30.66 -19.42
C ILE A 461 -6.91 -30.66 -17.92
N ALA A 462 -7.10 -29.49 -17.30
CA ALA A 462 -7.31 -29.35 -15.85
C ALA A 462 -8.72 -29.75 -15.39
N GLN A 463 -9.57 -30.31 -16.26
CA GLN A 463 -10.93 -30.77 -15.95
C GLN A 463 -11.85 -29.67 -15.36
N ILE A 464 -11.64 -28.37 -15.74
CA ILE A 464 -12.42 -27.24 -15.22
C ILE A 464 -13.27 -26.55 -16.30
N ASP A 465 -13.03 -26.79 -17.61
CA ASP A 465 -13.73 -26.11 -18.70
C ASP A 465 -15.25 -26.30 -18.64
N ARG A 466 -15.73 -27.51 -18.36
CA ARG A 466 -17.19 -27.80 -18.25
C ARG A 466 -17.86 -26.95 -17.17
N PHE A 467 -17.21 -26.82 -16.02
CA PHE A 467 -17.69 -25.97 -14.93
C PHE A 467 -17.71 -24.50 -15.37
N ILE A 468 -16.61 -24.02 -16.00
CA ILE A 468 -16.53 -22.63 -16.47
C ILE A 468 -17.66 -22.34 -17.48
N GLN A 469 -17.95 -23.24 -18.40
CA GLN A 469 -19.04 -23.10 -19.37
C GLN A 469 -20.43 -23.11 -18.74
N SER A 470 -20.62 -23.72 -17.58
CA SER A 470 -21.89 -23.69 -16.83
C SER A 470 -22.17 -22.37 -16.14
N LEU A 471 -21.16 -21.51 -15.99
CA LEU A 471 -21.31 -20.18 -15.38
C LEU A 471 -21.96 -19.19 -16.36
N PRO A 472 -22.80 -18.25 -15.88
CA PRO A 472 -23.49 -17.28 -16.74
C PRO A 472 -22.54 -16.47 -17.65
N GLU A 473 -21.36 -16.09 -17.14
CA GLU A 473 -20.35 -15.28 -17.85
C GLU A 473 -19.16 -16.12 -18.35
N GLY A 474 -19.20 -17.45 -18.15
CA GLY A 474 -18.15 -18.37 -18.56
C GLY A 474 -16.77 -17.93 -18.06
N TYR A 475 -15.80 -17.85 -18.96
CA TYR A 475 -14.43 -17.42 -18.66
C TYR A 475 -14.30 -15.98 -18.13
N LYS A 476 -15.31 -15.13 -18.31
CA LYS A 476 -15.35 -13.75 -17.78
C LYS A 476 -15.90 -13.68 -16.36
N SER A 477 -16.35 -14.81 -15.80
CA SER A 477 -16.86 -14.86 -14.44
C SER A 477 -15.79 -14.45 -13.42
N MET A 478 -16.17 -13.54 -12.51
CA MET A 478 -15.30 -13.04 -11.44
C MET A 478 -15.20 -14.07 -10.31
N VAL A 479 -13.98 -14.39 -9.89
CA VAL A 479 -13.74 -15.37 -8.82
C VAL A 479 -13.92 -14.81 -7.40
N GLY A 480 -14.03 -13.48 -7.26
CA GLY A 480 -14.12 -12.80 -5.96
C GLY A 480 -12.77 -12.72 -5.23
N GLU A 481 -12.79 -12.09 -4.06
CA GLU A 481 -11.58 -11.94 -3.24
C GLU A 481 -11.04 -13.33 -2.85
N ARG A 482 -9.76 -13.57 -3.14
CA ARG A 482 -9.07 -14.86 -2.93
C ARG A 482 -9.82 -16.07 -3.51
N GLY A 483 -10.71 -15.86 -4.49
CA GLY A 483 -11.49 -16.93 -5.10
C GLY A 483 -12.66 -17.44 -4.24
N LEU A 484 -13.20 -16.62 -3.32
CA LEU A 484 -14.29 -17.03 -2.42
C LEU A 484 -15.56 -17.57 -3.12
N LYS A 485 -15.76 -17.23 -4.40
CA LYS A 485 -16.90 -17.73 -5.19
C LYS A 485 -16.70 -19.13 -5.77
N LEU A 486 -15.51 -19.72 -5.63
CA LEU A 486 -15.16 -21.04 -6.10
C LEU A 486 -14.97 -22.00 -4.92
N SER A 487 -15.36 -23.25 -5.10
CA SER A 487 -15.04 -24.33 -4.18
C SER A 487 -13.53 -24.61 -4.13
N GLY A 488 -13.06 -25.33 -3.11
CA GLY A 488 -11.66 -25.72 -2.98
C GLY A 488 -11.13 -26.46 -4.23
N GLY A 489 -11.90 -27.43 -4.74
CA GLY A 489 -11.54 -28.20 -5.92
C GLY A 489 -11.51 -27.37 -7.20
N GLU A 490 -12.42 -26.44 -7.39
CA GLU A 490 -12.42 -25.53 -8.53
C GLU A 490 -11.20 -24.57 -8.51
N LYS A 491 -10.86 -24.01 -7.32
CA LYS A 491 -9.63 -23.23 -7.17
C LYS A 491 -8.39 -24.01 -7.55
N GLN A 492 -8.32 -25.26 -7.10
CA GLN A 492 -7.21 -26.16 -7.35
C GLN A 492 -7.07 -26.43 -8.84
N ARG A 493 -8.18 -26.75 -9.55
CA ARG A 493 -8.19 -26.97 -10.99
C ARG A 493 -7.80 -25.71 -11.79
N VAL A 494 -8.19 -24.52 -11.33
CA VAL A 494 -7.71 -23.24 -11.92
C VAL A 494 -6.20 -23.08 -11.74
N ALA A 495 -5.62 -23.46 -10.59
CA ALA A 495 -4.16 -23.44 -10.39
C ALA A 495 -3.43 -24.46 -11.26
N ILE A 496 -4.00 -25.64 -11.45
CA ILE A 496 -3.48 -26.66 -12.38
C ILE A 496 -3.52 -26.12 -13.80
N ALA A 497 -4.63 -25.55 -14.27
CA ALA A 497 -4.75 -24.93 -15.60
C ALA A 497 -3.70 -23.81 -15.80
N ARG A 498 -3.45 -22.97 -14.77
CA ARG A 498 -2.39 -21.97 -14.78
C ARG A 498 -1.01 -22.58 -14.99
N THR A 499 -0.72 -23.69 -14.32
CA THR A 499 0.56 -24.40 -14.40
C THR A 499 0.71 -25.12 -15.76
N ILE A 500 -0.36 -25.73 -16.28
CA ILE A 500 -0.38 -26.31 -17.63
C ILE A 500 -0.05 -25.26 -18.68
N LEU A 501 -0.72 -24.11 -18.61
CA LEU A 501 -0.54 -23.01 -19.56
C LEU A 501 0.90 -22.45 -19.54
N LYS A 502 1.54 -22.45 -18.38
CA LYS A 502 2.95 -22.07 -18.21
C LYS A 502 3.89 -23.05 -18.90
N SER A 503 3.53 -24.35 -18.96
CA SER A 503 4.29 -25.45 -19.57
C SER A 503 5.76 -25.53 -19.14
N PRO A 504 6.07 -25.60 -17.85
CA PRO A 504 7.42 -25.64 -17.32
C PRO A 504 8.03 -27.06 -17.46
N PRO A 505 9.36 -27.20 -17.63
CA PRO A 505 10.05 -28.49 -17.65
C PRO A 505 10.11 -29.18 -16.28
N ILE A 506 10.01 -28.41 -15.19
CA ILE A 506 10.05 -28.91 -13.82
C ILE A 506 8.73 -28.57 -13.11
N LEU A 507 8.17 -29.56 -12.41
CA LEU A 507 6.95 -29.40 -11.63
C LEU A 507 7.19 -29.62 -10.13
N ILE A 508 6.53 -28.81 -9.32
CA ILE A 508 6.40 -29.04 -7.87
C ILE A 508 4.90 -29.13 -7.56
N LEU A 509 4.51 -30.26 -6.99
CA LEU A 509 3.14 -30.50 -6.53
C LEU A 509 3.15 -30.52 -5.00
N ASP A 510 2.58 -29.51 -4.35
CA ASP A 510 2.53 -29.40 -2.89
C ASP A 510 1.11 -29.69 -2.41
N GLU A 511 0.88 -30.93 -1.93
CA GLU A 511 -0.39 -31.42 -1.34
C GLU A 511 -1.67 -31.02 -2.12
N ALA A 512 -1.66 -31.26 -3.43
CA ALA A 512 -2.70 -30.77 -4.34
C ALA A 512 -4.13 -31.34 -4.13
N THR A 513 -4.38 -32.24 -3.16
CA THR A 513 -5.65 -32.96 -2.98
C THR A 513 -6.23 -32.93 -1.55
N SER A 514 -5.68 -32.14 -0.63
CA SER A 514 -6.17 -32.05 0.74
C SER A 514 -7.55 -31.38 0.82
N ALA A 515 -8.50 -32.01 1.56
CA ALA A 515 -9.85 -31.50 1.87
C ALA A 515 -10.87 -31.50 0.70
N LEU A 516 -10.77 -32.46 -0.23
CA LEU A 516 -11.71 -32.63 -1.35
C LEU A 516 -12.55 -33.91 -1.18
N ASP A 517 -13.72 -33.92 -1.81
CA ASP A 517 -14.50 -35.15 -1.96
C ASP A 517 -13.79 -36.16 -2.89
N THR A 518 -14.03 -37.43 -2.70
CA THR A 518 -13.33 -38.54 -3.37
C THR A 518 -13.37 -38.44 -4.91
N ARG A 519 -14.49 -37.98 -5.47
CA ARG A 519 -14.62 -37.84 -6.93
C ARG A 519 -13.79 -36.69 -7.46
N THR A 520 -13.84 -35.54 -6.81
CA THR A 520 -13.03 -34.36 -7.17
C THR A 520 -11.54 -34.64 -7.00
N GLU A 521 -11.15 -35.41 -5.96
CA GLU A 521 -9.77 -35.84 -5.75
C GLU A 521 -9.27 -36.69 -6.93
N GLN A 522 -10.07 -37.62 -7.43
CA GLN A 522 -9.71 -38.46 -8.56
C GLN A 522 -9.55 -37.65 -9.85
N GLU A 523 -10.50 -36.74 -10.16
CA GLU A 523 -10.42 -35.85 -11.33
C GLU A 523 -9.16 -34.95 -11.29
N ILE A 524 -8.77 -34.48 -10.12
CA ILE A 524 -7.55 -33.69 -9.92
C ILE A 524 -6.30 -34.54 -10.08
N GLN A 525 -6.30 -35.76 -9.54
CA GLN A 525 -5.16 -36.68 -9.68
C GLN A 525 -4.91 -37.03 -11.16
N GLU A 526 -5.95 -37.33 -11.94
CA GLU A 526 -5.86 -37.56 -13.37
C GLU A 526 -5.25 -36.35 -14.11
N ALA A 527 -5.67 -35.13 -13.76
CA ALA A 527 -5.12 -33.90 -14.34
C ALA A 527 -3.65 -33.70 -13.95
N LEU A 528 -3.25 -34.01 -12.70
CA LEU A 528 -1.86 -33.92 -12.24
C LEU A 528 -0.97 -34.97 -12.91
N ASP A 529 -1.45 -36.21 -13.09
CA ASP A 529 -0.73 -37.28 -13.77
C ASP A 529 -0.48 -36.89 -15.25
N GLU A 530 -1.48 -36.32 -15.93
CA GLU A 530 -1.34 -35.83 -17.30
C GLU A 530 -0.29 -34.68 -17.41
N VAL A 531 -0.32 -33.75 -16.46
CA VAL A 531 0.63 -32.63 -16.43
C VAL A 531 2.06 -33.08 -16.13
N SER A 532 2.22 -34.16 -15.37
CA SER A 532 3.53 -34.70 -14.95
C SER A 532 4.23 -35.51 -16.04
N LYS A 533 3.50 -35.95 -17.09
CA LYS A 533 4.08 -36.72 -18.19
C LYS A 533 5.26 -35.98 -18.86
N ASP A 534 6.35 -36.68 -19.04
CA ASP A 534 7.58 -36.18 -19.66
C ASP A 534 8.22 -34.97 -18.94
N ARG A 535 7.90 -34.75 -17.66
CA ARG A 535 8.46 -33.67 -16.86
C ARG A 535 9.10 -34.20 -15.59
N THR A 536 10.13 -33.48 -15.14
CA THR A 536 10.73 -33.76 -13.83
C THR A 536 9.80 -33.24 -12.73
N THR A 537 9.28 -34.14 -11.90
CA THR A 537 8.25 -33.80 -10.93
C THR A 537 8.70 -34.09 -9.49
N LEU A 538 8.59 -33.09 -8.63
CA LEU A 538 8.79 -33.21 -7.19
C LEU A 538 7.44 -33.09 -6.49
N VAL A 539 6.98 -34.17 -5.87
CA VAL A 539 5.70 -34.22 -5.15
C VAL A 539 5.96 -34.09 -3.66
N ILE A 540 5.37 -33.09 -3.01
CA ILE A 540 5.36 -32.95 -1.56
C ILE A 540 4.00 -33.43 -1.09
N ALA A 541 3.94 -34.58 -0.42
CA ALA A 541 2.68 -35.20 -0.07
C ALA A 541 2.47 -35.32 1.42
N HIS A 542 1.22 -35.10 1.84
CA HIS A 542 0.70 -35.45 3.15
C HIS A 542 -0.18 -36.72 3.10
N ARG A 543 -0.81 -36.98 1.94
CA ARG A 543 -1.56 -38.23 1.70
C ARG A 543 -0.66 -39.21 0.92
N LEU A 544 -0.44 -40.38 1.49
CA LEU A 544 0.41 -41.38 0.88
C LEU A 544 -0.22 -42.07 -0.34
N SER A 545 -1.54 -42.02 -0.46
CA SER A 545 -2.29 -42.51 -1.64
C SER A 545 -1.88 -41.80 -2.95
N THR A 546 -1.45 -40.54 -2.88
CA THR A 546 -1.07 -39.75 -4.07
C THR A 546 0.34 -40.05 -4.58
N VAL A 547 1.15 -40.78 -3.81
CA VAL A 547 2.56 -41.04 -4.16
C VAL A 547 2.88 -42.49 -4.47
N VAL A 548 1.84 -43.35 -4.54
CA VAL A 548 1.99 -44.79 -4.81
C VAL A 548 2.70 -45.05 -6.13
N ASN A 549 2.42 -44.23 -7.14
CA ASN A 549 2.96 -44.33 -8.49
C ASN A 549 4.27 -43.55 -8.70
N ALA A 550 4.84 -42.94 -7.65
CA ALA A 550 6.11 -42.21 -7.78
C ALA A 550 7.27 -43.19 -8.04
N ASP A 551 8.19 -42.82 -8.93
CA ASP A 551 9.40 -43.60 -9.25
C ASP A 551 10.28 -43.80 -8.02
N LYS A 552 10.28 -42.82 -7.13
CA LYS A 552 11.01 -42.87 -5.87
C LYS A 552 10.28 -42.06 -4.80
N ILE A 553 10.25 -42.60 -3.59
CA ILE A 553 9.70 -41.93 -2.41
C ILE A 553 10.84 -41.68 -1.41
N ILE A 554 10.90 -40.48 -0.90
CA ILE A 554 11.88 -40.04 0.14
C ILE A 554 11.09 -39.76 1.41
N VAL A 555 11.43 -40.44 2.48
CA VAL A 555 10.80 -40.28 3.78
C VAL A 555 11.69 -39.38 4.65
N LEU A 556 11.20 -38.21 4.97
CA LEU A 556 11.91 -37.24 5.85
C LEU A 556 11.56 -37.46 7.30
N ARG A 557 12.58 -37.40 8.16
CA ARG A 557 12.44 -37.35 9.61
C ARG A 557 13.53 -36.46 10.20
N ASP A 558 13.16 -35.57 11.11
CA ASP A 558 14.07 -34.69 11.86
C ASP A 558 15.05 -33.88 11.00
N GLY A 559 14.63 -33.54 9.76
CA GLY A 559 15.42 -32.73 8.81
C GLY A 559 16.39 -33.53 7.93
N GLY A 560 16.39 -34.86 8.02
CA GLY A 560 17.19 -35.77 7.19
C GLY A 560 16.31 -36.82 6.49
N ILE A 561 16.96 -37.66 5.65
CA ILE A 561 16.31 -38.81 4.99
C ILE A 561 16.36 -40.00 5.94
N ALA A 562 15.16 -40.50 6.31
CA ALA A 562 15.04 -41.72 7.11
C ALA A 562 15.02 -42.98 6.24
N GLU A 563 14.23 -42.94 5.13
CA GLU A 563 14.04 -44.06 4.21
C GLU A 563 13.92 -43.51 2.77
N GLN A 564 14.29 -44.35 1.79
CA GLN A 564 14.06 -44.03 0.38
C GLN A 564 13.89 -45.32 -0.43
N GLY A 565 13.01 -45.31 -1.41
CA GLY A 565 12.73 -46.45 -2.30
C GLY A 565 11.41 -46.28 -3.02
N THR A 566 10.95 -47.32 -3.70
CA THR A 566 9.60 -47.39 -4.27
C THR A 566 8.56 -47.70 -3.18
N HIS A 567 7.29 -47.50 -3.48
CA HIS A 567 6.19 -47.84 -2.58
C HIS A 567 6.28 -49.28 -2.02
N SER A 568 6.52 -50.24 -2.92
CA SER A 568 6.59 -51.67 -2.57
C SER A 568 7.80 -51.98 -1.68
N GLU A 569 8.96 -51.41 -1.98
CA GLU A 569 10.18 -51.58 -1.20
C GLU A 569 10.02 -51.01 0.22
N LEU A 570 9.44 -49.80 0.33
CA LEU A 570 9.26 -49.15 1.62
C LEU A 570 8.21 -49.83 2.50
N LEU A 571 7.17 -50.44 1.89
CA LEU A 571 6.23 -51.28 2.64
C LEU A 571 6.88 -52.55 3.17
N ALA A 572 7.73 -53.19 2.33
CA ALA A 572 8.46 -54.41 2.73
C ALA A 572 9.44 -54.18 3.86
N LEU A 573 10.03 -52.97 3.97
CA LEU A 573 10.92 -52.58 5.06
C LEU A 573 10.24 -52.49 6.43
N ASN A 574 8.89 -52.41 6.48
CA ASN A 574 8.14 -52.20 7.70
C ASN A 574 8.60 -51.04 8.59
N GLY A 575 9.20 -50.02 7.97
CA GLY A 575 9.78 -48.87 8.62
C GLY A 575 8.76 -47.73 8.88
N LEU A 576 9.26 -46.49 8.89
CA LEU A 576 8.46 -45.30 9.11
C LEU A 576 7.37 -45.10 8.05
N TYR A 577 7.70 -45.38 6.76
CA TYR A 577 6.74 -45.29 5.67
C TYR A 577 5.57 -46.25 5.85
N ALA A 578 5.85 -47.51 6.15
CA ALA A 578 4.83 -48.52 6.35
C ALA A 578 3.93 -48.20 7.56
N GLN A 579 4.51 -47.64 8.64
CA GLN A 579 3.73 -47.18 9.80
C GLN A 579 2.79 -46.02 9.43
N MET A 580 3.27 -45.05 8.68
CA MET A 580 2.46 -43.92 8.21
C MET A 580 1.35 -44.38 7.27
N TRP A 581 1.66 -45.30 6.34
CA TRP A 581 0.71 -45.90 5.39
C TRP A 581 -0.42 -46.60 6.11
N ASN A 582 -0.11 -47.52 7.05
CA ASN A 582 -1.11 -48.28 7.80
C ASN A 582 -2.01 -47.36 8.62
N ARG A 583 -1.45 -46.32 9.27
CA ARG A 583 -2.26 -45.32 9.99
C ARG A 583 -3.24 -44.58 9.09
N GLN A 584 -2.81 -44.16 7.89
CA GLN A 584 -3.70 -43.46 6.97
C GLN A 584 -4.77 -44.38 6.42
N ARG A 585 -4.43 -45.64 6.12
CA ARG A 585 -5.42 -46.64 5.68
C ARG A 585 -6.47 -46.94 6.75
N GLU A 586 -6.06 -47.17 7.97
CA GLU A 586 -6.96 -47.39 9.10
C GLU A 586 -7.91 -46.19 9.31
N ALA A 587 -7.39 -44.97 9.23
CA ALA A 587 -8.20 -43.76 9.35
C ALA A 587 -9.24 -43.64 8.23
N THR A 588 -8.86 -43.95 6.97
CA THR A 588 -9.75 -43.94 5.81
C THR A 588 -10.85 -45.03 5.95
N GLU A 589 -10.49 -46.25 6.36
CA GLU A 589 -11.44 -47.34 6.58
C GLU A 589 -12.48 -47.00 7.67
N VAL A 590 -12.04 -46.37 8.76
CA VAL A 590 -12.94 -45.90 9.84
C VAL A 590 -13.86 -44.78 9.34
N GLU A 591 -13.34 -43.84 8.54
CA GLU A 591 -14.14 -42.73 7.99
C GLU A 591 -15.21 -43.24 7.00
N GLU A 592 -14.87 -44.22 6.15
CA GLU A 592 -15.82 -44.88 5.25
C GLU A 592 -16.89 -45.66 6.03
N GLN A 593 -16.52 -46.35 7.10
CA GLN A 593 -17.48 -47.05 7.96
C GLN A 593 -18.45 -46.07 8.64
N LEU A 594 -17.94 -44.96 9.18
CA LEU A 594 -18.75 -43.88 9.77
C LEU A 594 -19.72 -43.26 8.75
N LYS A 595 -19.27 -43.08 7.51
CA LYS A 595 -20.09 -42.53 6.43
C LYS A 595 -21.24 -43.51 6.06
N LYS A 596 -20.95 -44.80 5.95
CA LYS A 596 -21.94 -45.83 5.74
C LYS A 596 -22.97 -45.94 6.88
N VAL A 597 -22.53 -45.81 8.13
CA VAL A 597 -23.42 -45.79 9.28
C VAL A 597 -24.35 -44.57 9.25
N ARG A 598 -23.83 -43.39 8.95
CA ARG A 598 -24.64 -42.15 8.81
C ARG A 598 -25.67 -42.27 7.68
N GLU A 599 -25.28 -42.77 6.51
CA GLU A 599 -26.19 -43.00 5.38
C GLU A 599 -27.28 -44.03 5.72
N THR A 600 -26.94 -45.04 6.52
CA THR A 600 -27.91 -46.06 6.99
C THR A 600 -28.86 -45.48 8.06
N ASP A 601 -28.39 -44.60 8.93
CA ASP A 601 -29.23 -43.91 9.92
C ASP A 601 -30.19 -42.90 9.28
N GLU A 602 -29.74 -42.15 8.27
CA GLU A 602 -30.58 -41.23 7.49
C GLU A 602 -31.68 -42.00 6.72
N LEU A 603 -31.36 -43.14 6.12
CA LEU A 603 -32.34 -44.02 5.49
C LEU A 603 -33.29 -44.66 6.51
N GLY A 604 -32.81 -44.97 7.71
CA GLY A 604 -33.60 -45.53 8.81
C GLY A 604 -34.61 -44.55 9.42
N VAL A 605 -34.29 -43.26 9.46
CA VAL A 605 -35.20 -42.19 9.91
C VAL A 605 -36.35 -41.97 8.93
N VAL A 606 -36.09 -42.11 7.63
CA VAL A 606 -37.14 -41.99 6.58
C VAL A 606 -38.16 -43.14 6.65
N VAL A 607 -37.75 -44.34 7.08
CA VAL A 607 -38.65 -45.49 7.20
C VAL A 607 -39.50 -45.47 8.50
N ARG A 608 -39.05 -44.78 9.57
CA ARG A 608 -39.80 -44.63 10.83
C ARG A 608 -40.82 -43.50 10.87
N GLY A 609 -40.90 -42.67 9.82
CA GLY A 609 -41.75 -41.47 9.73
C GLY A 609 -43.12 -41.64 9.06
N LYS A 610 -43.71 -42.90 8.93
CA LYS A 610 -45.10 -43.06 8.57
C LYS A 610 -45.90 -43.43 9.83
N PRO A 611 -46.77 -42.59 10.41
CA PRO A 611 -47.77 -43.01 11.36
C PRO A 611 -48.81 -43.87 10.61
N ALA A 612 -49.00 -45.12 11.05
CA ALA A 612 -50.13 -45.91 10.67
C ALA A 612 -51.39 -45.26 11.27
N GLY A 613 -52.38 -45.12 10.46
CA GLY A 613 -53.65 -44.49 10.56
C GLY A 613 -54.40 -44.46 11.94
N GLU A 614 -55.12 -43.38 12.07
CA GLU A 614 -56.58 -43.36 12.23
C GLU A 614 -57.13 -42.00 11.84
#